data_fef1f239bc1640515072d54835d65336
#
_entry.id   fef1f239bc1640515072d54835d65336
#
_cell.length_a   1.000
_cell.length_b   1.000
_cell.length_c   1.000
_cell.angle_alpha   90.00
_cell.angle_beta   90.00
_cell.angle_gamma   90.00
#
_symmetry.space_group_name_H-M   'P 1'
#
loop_
_entity.id
_entity.type
_entity.pdbx_description
1 polymer ?
#
loop_
_entity_poly.entity_id
_entity_poly.type
_entity_poly.pdbx_seq_one_letter_code
_entity_poly.pdbx_strand_id
1 'polypeptide(L)'
;VSAEEEAFHLEGWAIVTLCCSLSLENVLSFLTAVLLEKQIVVFSNNLGELSAVSFALVPMLRPFRWQSLFLPILPQHMVDFLDAPVPFVCGVQHKTSDLRNRTNNLCRINVYKGDVKLHWDGRRKPLRLPRMKELVRNLFPLHEAIVEASVNHKKRPVIDPSHDAVVAAREFLNAWRAYLNSLVANIRYHAITDVNDGGEGKVTILLKESFLATFAGRDRSFMRAFVETQMFTTFCDERLASRD
;
A
#
# COMPACT_ATOMS: atom_id res chain seq x y z
N VAL A 1 7.50 20.22 7.85
CA VAL A 1 6.42 19.85 6.89
C VAL A 1 5.57 18.82 7.59
N SER A 2 4.26 19.06 7.70
CA SER A 2 3.37 18.07 8.29
C SER A 2 3.26 16.85 7.37
N ALA A 3 2.93 15.68 7.92
CA ALA A 3 2.75 14.48 7.11
C ALA A 3 1.61 14.62 6.07
N GLU A 4 0.69 15.55 6.30
CA GLU A 4 -0.38 15.89 5.36
C GLU A 4 0.12 16.76 4.21
N GLU A 5 0.99 17.73 4.47
CA GLU A 5 1.64 18.54 3.44
C GLU A 5 2.55 17.70 2.56
N GLU A 6 3.32 16.78 3.16
CA GLU A 6 4.16 15.85 2.42
C GLU A 6 3.33 14.94 1.51
N ALA A 7 2.22 14.40 2.01
CA ALA A 7 1.29 13.60 1.22
C ALA A 7 0.68 14.41 0.07
N PHE A 8 0.32 15.68 0.30
CA PHE A 8 -0.22 16.58 -0.72
C PHE A 8 0.75 16.81 -1.88
N HIS A 9 2.03 17.06 -1.58
CA HIS A 9 3.04 17.25 -2.62
C HIS A 9 3.29 16.00 -3.47
N LEU A 10 3.10 14.80 -2.89
CA LEU A 10 3.26 13.54 -3.61
C LEU A 10 2.05 13.15 -4.47
N GLU A 11 0.87 13.72 -4.22
CA GLU A 11 -0.37 13.36 -4.92
C GLU A 11 -0.27 13.52 -6.44
N GLY A 12 0.19 14.70 -6.91
CA GLY A 12 0.25 14.98 -8.34
C GLY A 12 1.31 14.18 -9.07
N TRP A 13 2.51 14.12 -8.51
CA TRP A 13 3.65 13.49 -9.19
C TRP A 13 3.67 11.96 -9.05
N ALA A 14 3.59 11.47 -7.81
CA ALA A 14 3.82 10.06 -7.53
C ALA A 14 2.61 9.19 -7.93
N ILE A 15 1.37 9.63 -7.64
CA ILE A 15 0.16 8.88 -7.99
C ILE A 15 -0.06 8.85 -9.50
N VAL A 16 0.14 9.98 -10.19
CA VAL A 16 0.02 10.02 -11.66
C VAL A 16 1.03 9.06 -12.29
N THR A 17 2.30 9.10 -11.85
CA THR A 17 3.32 8.18 -12.37
C THR A 17 2.99 6.72 -12.08
N LEU A 18 2.50 6.39 -10.87
CA LEU A 18 2.07 5.04 -10.51
C LEU A 18 0.98 4.52 -11.47
N CYS A 19 -0.09 5.31 -11.66
CA CYS A 19 -1.23 4.94 -12.52
C CYS A 19 -0.85 4.86 -14.00
N CYS A 20 0.05 5.72 -14.48
CA CYS A 20 0.56 5.65 -15.85
C CYS A 20 1.52 4.47 -16.08
N SER A 21 2.15 3.95 -15.03
CA SER A 21 3.14 2.87 -15.12
C SER A 21 2.54 1.49 -14.95
N LEU A 22 1.44 1.37 -14.20
CA LEU A 22 0.80 0.10 -13.86
C LEU A 22 -0.70 0.14 -14.19
N SER A 23 -1.23 -0.97 -14.70
CA SER A 23 -2.68 -1.14 -14.80
C SER A 23 -3.33 -1.11 -13.40
N LEU A 24 -4.61 -0.78 -13.32
CA LEU A 24 -5.34 -0.77 -12.04
C LEU A 24 -5.22 -2.11 -11.29
N GLU A 25 -5.30 -3.25 -12.00
CA GLU A 25 -5.15 -4.58 -11.40
C GLU A 25 -3.77 -4.73 -10.75
N ASN A 26 -2.71 -4.27 -11.43
CA ASN A 26 -1.35 -4.31 -10.91
C ASN A 26 -1.14 -3.33 -9.76
N VAL A 27 -1.74 -2.14 -9.79
CA VAL A 27 -1.75 -1.20 -8.65
C VAL A 27 -2.40 -1.86 -7.43
N LEU A 28 -3.57 -2.47 -7.57
CA LEU A 28 -4.27 -3.14 -6.48
C LEU A 28 -3.53 -4.38 -5.97
N SER A 29 -2.86 -5.10 -6.86
CA SER A 29 -1.99 -6.22 -6.47
C SER A 29 -0.79 -5.75 -5.66
N PHE A 30 -0.14 -4.67 -6.08
CA PHE A 30 0.95 -4.04 -5.34
C PHE A 30 0.48 -3.58 -3.95
N LEU A 31 -0.62 -2.85 -3.86
CA LEU A 31 -1.19 -2.38 -2.60
C LEU A 31 -1.62 -3.54 -1.69
N THR A 32 -2.10 -4.64 -2.26
CA THR A 32 -2.40 -5.87 -1.50
C THR A 32 -1.15 -6.41 -0.80
N ALA A 33 -0.01 -6.47 -1.51
CA ALA A 33 1.25 -6.93 -0.93
C ALA A 33 1.76 -5.99 0.16
N VAL A 34 1.62 -4.67 -0.04
CA VAL A 34 2.02 -3.66 0.95
C VAL A 34 1.15 -3.74 2.20
N LEU A 35 -0.18 -3.79 2.06
CA LEU A 35 -1.10 -3.90 3.21
C LEU A 35 -0.89 -5.19 4.02
N LEU A 36 -0.36 -6.23 3.40
CA LEU A 36 -0.02 -7.49 4.07
C LEU A 36 1.45 -7.57 4.50
N GLU A 37 2.15 -6.44 4.52
CA GLU A 37 3.56 -6.31 4.96
C GLU A 37 4.46 -7.38 4.33
N LYS A 38 4.35 -7.57 3.00
CA LYS A 38 5.23 -8.49 2.28
C LYS A 38 6.60 -7.85 1.99
N GLN A 39 7.58 -8.68 1.71
CA GLN A 39 8.88 -8.25 1.19
C GLN A 39 8.73 -7.89 -0.28
N ILE A 40 8.92 -6.62 -0.62
CA ILE A 40 8.59 -6.06 -1.93
C ILE A 40 9.83 -5.42 -2.55
N VAL A 41 10.09 -5.78 -3.81
CA VAL A 41 11.12 -5.16 -4.62
C VAL A 41 10.46 -4.47 -5.83
N VAL A 42 10.68 -3.18 -5.96
CA VAL A 42 10.25 -2.36 -7.09
C VAL A 42 11.42 -2.20 -8.06
N PHE A 43 11.20 -2.49 -9.34
CA PHE A 43 12.22 -2.39 -10.38
C PHE A 43 11.85 -1.33 -11.41
N SER A 44 12.75 -0.39 -11.66
CA SER A 44 12.78 0.45 -12.83
C SER A 44 14.22 0.85 -13.15
N ASN A 45 14.57 0.92 -14.44
CA ASN A 45 15.86 1.47 -14.88
C ASN A 45 15.90 3.01 -14.82
N ASN A 46 14.75 3.65 -14.64
CA ASN A 46 14.60 5.09 -14.44
C ASN A 46 14.44 5.40 -12.96
N LEU A 47 15.40 6.14 -12.38
CA LEU A 47 15.39 6.50 -10.95
C LEU A 47 14.19 7.37 -10.55
N GLY A 48 13.76 8.28 -11.42
CA GLY A 48 12.60 9.13 -11.15
C GLY A 48 11.31 8.32 -11.09
N GLU A 49 11.13 7.38 -12.02
CA GLU A 49 9.99 6.47 -12.05
C GLU A 49 10.00 5.52 -10.83
N LEU A 50 11.18 5.00 -10.49
CA LEU A 50 11.39 4.15 -9.32
C LEU A 50 11.03 4.89 -8.02
N SER A 51 11.51 6.14 -7.88
CA SER A 51 11.19 7.00 -6.75
C SER A 51 9.70 7.32 -6.69
N ALA A 52 9.09 7.74 -7.81
CA ALA A 52 7.68 8.09 -7.86
C ALA A 52 6.78 6.93 -7.42
N VAL A 53 6.98 5.74 -7.99
CA VAL A 53 6.19 4.54 -7.66
C VAL A 53 6.38 4.13 -6.20
N SER A 54 7.59 4.22 -5.67
CA SER A 54 7.85 3.93 -4.26
C SER A 54 7.19 4.96 -3.34
N PHE A 55 7.37 6.25 -3.59
CA PHE A 55 6.79 7.32 -2.77
C PHE A 55 5.26 7.43 -2.90
N ALA A 56 4.65 6.92 -3.96
CA ALA A 56 3.20 6.84 -4.07
C ALA A 56 2.56 6.05 -2.90
N LEU A 57 3.32 5.14 -2.26
CA LEU A 57 2.85 4.40 -1.09
C LEU A 57 2.54 5.31 0.11
N VAL A 58 3.26 6.43 0.27
CA VAL A 58 3.06 7.34 1.41
C VAL A 58 1.61 7.86 1.48
N PRO A 59 1.05 8.50 0.44
CA PRO A 59 -0.34 8.92 0.44
C PRO A 59 -1.33 7.74 0.31
N MET A 60 -0.96 6.65 -0.36
CA MET A 60 -1.82 5.49 -0.58
C MET A 60 -2.05 4.64 0.67
N LEU A 61 -1.16 4.67 1.64
CA LEU A 61 -1.33 3.88 2.87
C LEU A 61 -2.22 4.56 3.91
N ARG A 62 -2.49 5.87 3.81
CA ARG A 62 -3.34 6.57 4.77
C ARG A 62 -4.73 5.93 4.88
N PRO A 63 -5.27 5.68 6.10
CA PRO A 63 -4.82 6.20 7.41
C PRO A 63 -3.68 5.39 8.09
N PHE A 64 -3.27 4.28 7.51
CA PHE A 64 -2.18 3.47 8.05
C PHE A 64 -0.81 4.11 7.78
N ARG A 65 0.20 3.62 8.53
CA ARG A 65 1.60 4.03 8.35
C ARG A 65 2.47 2.80 8.19
N TRP A 66 3.36 2.83 7.22
CA TRP A 66 4.35 1.76 7.05
C TRP A 66 5.31 1.74 8.25
N GLN A 67 5.47 0.57 8.89
CA GLN A 67 6.23 0.41 10.13
C GLN A 67 7.61 -0.24 9.93
N SER A 68 7.89 -0.71 8.71
CA SER A 68 9.09 -1.50 8.43
C SER A 68 10.05 -0.74 7.50
N LEU A 69 11.05 -1.43 6.95
CA LEU A 69 12.08 -0.84 6.12
C LEU A 69 11.49 -0.29 4.81
N PHE A 70 11.78 0.98 4.51
CA PHE A 70 11.39 1.66 3.29
C PHE A 70 12.60 2.32 2.65
N LEU A 71 13.09 1.76 1.54
CA LEU A 71 14.24 2.23 0.77
C LEU A 71 13.82 2.46 -0.68
N PRO A 72 13.34 3.66 -1.04
CA PRO A 72 12.88 3.97 -2.41
C PRO A 72 13.91 3.68 -3.49
N ILE A 73 15.19 3.81 -3.14
CA ILE A 73 16.33 3.46 -3.99
C ILE A 73 17.35 2.72 -3.10
N LEU A 74 17.58 1.45 -3.42
CA LEU A 74 18.56 0.61 -2.74
C LEU A 74 19.93 0.77 -3.41
N PRO A 75 20.95 1.28 -2.71
CA PRO A 75 22.31 1.33 -3.23
C PRO A 75 22.86 -0.07 -3.52
N GLN A 76 23.69 -0.21 -4.56
CA GLN A 76 24.23 -1.51 -4.98
C GLN A 76 25.02 -2.24 -3.87
N HIS A 77 25.73 -1.50 -3.02
CA HIS A 77 26.48 -2.07 -1.91
C HIS A 77 25.61 -2.52 -0.73
N MET A 78 24.30 -2.23 -0.77
CA MET A 78 23.33 -2.59 0.28
C MET A 78 22.38 -3.72 -0.15
N VAL A 79 22.70 -4.46 -1.20
CA VAL A 79 21.87 -5.54 -1.76
C VAL A 79 21.54 -6.62 -0.73
N ASP A 80 22.40 -6.83 0.26
CA ASP A 80 22.18 -7.81 1.34
C ASP A 80 20.94 -7.48 2.21
N PHE A 81 20.42 -6.24 2.18
CA PHE A 81 19.13 -5.92 2.81
C PHE A 81 17.95 -6.71 2.23
N LEU A 82 18.05 -7.22 1.01
CA LEU A 82 17.00 -8.06 0.41
C LEU A 82 16.89 -9.44 1.07
N ASP A 83 17.89 -9.86 1.83
CA ASP A 83 17.87 -11.12 2.59
C ASP A 83 17.34 -10.92 4.02
N ALA A 84 16.99 -9.68 4.40
CA ALA A 84 16.48 -9.38 5.73
C ALA A 84 15.14 -10.09 5.99
N PRO A 85 14.96 -10.79 7.13
CA PRO A 85 13.74 -11.54 7.45
C PRO A 85 12.61 -10.66 7.99
N VAL A 86 12.51 -9.42 7.50
CA VAL A 86 11.50 -8.42 7.90
C VAL A 86 10.76 -7.90 6.68
N PRO A 87 9.55 -7.37 6.83
CA PRO A 87 8.88 -6.67 5.76
C PRO A 87 9.73 -5.48 5.25
N PHE A 88 9.74 -5.27 3.95
CA PHE A 88 10.40 -4.12 3.35
C PHE A 88 9.77 -3.71 2.02
N VAL A 89 9.99 -2.47 1.63
CA VAL A 89 9.81 -1.98 0.27
C VAL A 89 11.13 -1.40 -0.20
N CYS A 90 11.76 -2.03 -1.19
CA CYS A 90 13.04 -1.62 -1.73
C CYS A 90 12.96 -1.36 -3.24
N GLY A 91 13.42 -0.18 -3.68
CA GLY A 91 13.57 0.15 -5.09
C GLY A 91 14.94 -0.28 -5.62
N VAL A 92 14.97 -0.98 -6.75
CA VAL A 92 16.20 -1.47 -7.39
C VAL A 92 16.27 -1.02 -8.84
N GLN A 93 17.33 -0.29 -9.20
CA GLN A 93 17.51 0.24 -10.54
C GLN A 93 17.99 -0.81 -11.54
N HIS A 94 18.98 -1.60 -11.18
CA HIS A 94 19.62 -2.54 -12.10
C HIS A 94 19.36 -3.99 -11.71
N LYS A 95 18.84 -4.78 -12.66
CA LYS A 95 18.65 -6.21 -12.51
C LYS A 95 19.92 -6.99 -12.89
N THR A 96 20.71 -7.35 -11.90
CA THR A 96 21.80 -8.31 -12.07
C THR A 96 21.27 -9.75 -12.00
N SER A 97 22.09 -10.73 -12.43
CA SER A 97 21.76 -12.16 -12.30
C SER A 97 21.59 -12.57 -10.83
N ASP A 98 22.43 -12.06 -9.94
CA ASP A 98 22.36 -12.28 -8.51
C ASP A 98 21.05 -11.77 -7.92
N LEU A 99 20.66 -10.55 -8.23
CA LEU A 99 19.37 -9.98 -7.81
C LEU A 99 18.16 -10.77 -8.30
N ARG A 100 18.23 -11.37 -9.49
CA ARG A 100 17.14 -12.24 -9.97
C ARG A 100 16.94 -13.44 -9.09
N ASN A 101 18.02 -14.07 -8.64
CA ASN A 101 17.98 -15.25 -7.79
C ASN A 101 17.47 -14.90 -6.38
N ARG A 102 18.01 -13.86 -5.77
CA ARG A 102 17.60 -13.37 -4.44
C ARG A 102 16.14 -12.93 -4.39
N THR A 103 15.60 -12.38 -5.46
CA THR A 103 14.23 -11.86 -5.50
C THR A 103 13.18 -12.87 -5.95
N ASN A 104 13.54 -14.14 -6.21
CA ASN A 104 12.57 -15.13 -6.71
C ASN A 104 11.40 -15.39 -5.75
N ASN A 105 11.67 -15.34 -4.45
CA ASN A 105 10.68 -15.56 -3.40
C ASN A 105 10.06 -14.25 -2.87
N LEU A 106 10.33 -13.12 -3.49
CA LEU A 106 9.82 -11.81 -3.11
C LEU A 106 8.68 -11.36 -4.02
N CYS A 107 7.86 -10.44 -3.52
CA CYS A 107 6.92 -9.71 -4.37
C CYS A 107 7.69 -8.75 -5.27
N ARG A 108 7.50 -8.83 -6.58
CA ARG A 108 8.26 -8.07 -7.57
C ARG A 108 7.35 -7.17 -8.38
N ILE A 109 7.61 -5.89 -8.32
CA ILE A 109 6.91 -4.85 -9.07
C ILE A 109 7.84 -4.36 -10.16
N ASN A 110 7.62 -4.76 -11.40
CA ASN A 110 8.43 -4.32 -12.53
C ASN A 110 7.74 -3.14 -13.23
N VAL A 111 8.09 -1.94 -12.82
CA VAL A 111 7.50 -0.71 -13.33
C VAL A 111 7.75 -0.54 -14.83
N TYR A 112 8.96 -0.85 -15.31
CA TYR A 112 9.33 -0.77 -16.73
C TYR A 112 8.45 -1.65 -17.63
N LYS A 113 8.07 -2.84 -17.15
CA LYS A 113 7.21 -3.79 -17.88
C LYS A 113 5.73 -3.66 -17.57
N GLY A 114 5.38 -2.87 -16.56
CA GLY A 114 4.03 -2.82 -16.03
C GLY A 114 3.55 -4.15 -15.43
N ASP A 115 4.47 -4.99 -14.91
CA ASP A 115 4.19 -6.36 -14.45
C ASP A 115 4.39 -6.50 -12.93
N VAL A 116 3.46 -7.18 -12.27
CA VAL A 116 3.48 -7.44 -10.83
C VAL A 116 3.43 -8.94 -10.58
N LYS A 117 4.43 -9.45 -9.87
CA LYS A 117 4.52 -10.85 -9.46
C LYS A 117 4.52 -10.92 -7.95
N LEU A 118 3.43 -11.46 -7.40
CA LEU A 118 3.30 -11.65 -5.95
C LEU A 118 3.79 -13.04 -5.55
N HIS A 119 4.51 -13.10 -4.44
CA HIS A 119 4.87 -14.35 -3.78
C HIS A 119 3.97 -14.57 -2.54
N TRP A 120 3.42 -15.78 -2.42
CA TRP A 120 2.40 -16.11 -1.42
C TRP A 120 2.82 -17.36 -0.60
N ASP A 121 3.86 -17.32 0.13
CA ASP A 121 4.35 -18.31 1.11
C ASP A 121 3.57 -19.66 1.14
N GLY A 122 3.63 -20.42 0.03
CA GLY A 122 2.94 -21.71 -0.12
C GLY A 122 1.42 -21.67 -0.31
N ARG A 123 0.78 -20.50 -0.34
CA ARG A 123 -0.66 -20.39 -0.62
C ARG A 123 -0.95 -20.64 -2.10
N ARG A 124 -1.92 -21.48 -2.39
CA ARG A 124 -2.33 -21.81 -3.75
C ARG A 124 -3.05 -20.67 -4.47
N LYS A 125 -3.68 -19.74 -3.74
CA LYS A 125 -4.43 -18.61 -4.29
C LYS A 125 -3.98 -17.31 -3.65
N PRO A 126 -3.81 -16.24 -4.45
CA PRO A 126 -3.53 -14.91 -3.92
C PRO A 126 -4.68 -14.42 -3.03
N LEU A 127 -4.35 -13.72 -1.97
CA LEU A 127 -5.32 -12.97 -1.18
C LEU A 127 -5.80 -11.78 -2.00
N ARG A 128 -7.09 -11.49 -1.92
CA ARG A 128 -7.71 -10.36 -2.61
C ARG A 128 -8.28 -9.38 -1.62
N LEU A 129 -8.19 -8.11 -1.96
CA LEU A 129 -8.82 -7.03 -1.19
C LEU A 129 -10.32 -7.28 -1.00
N PRO A 130 -10.87 -7.00 0.17
CA PRO A 130 -12.30 -7.10 0.43
C PRO A 130 -13.12 -6.29 -0.58
N ARG A 131 -14.28 -6.80 -0.93
CA ARG A 131 -15.20 -6.12 -1.87
C ARG A 131 -14.53 -5.70 -3.20
N MET A 132 -13.57 -6.51 -3.69
CA MET A 132 -12.74 -6.20 -4.86
C MET A 132 -13.53 -5.74 -6.09
N LYS A 133 -14.71 -6.34 -6.36
CA LYS A 133 -15.54 -5.97 -7.52
C LYS A 133 -16.07 -4.53 -7.42
N GLU A 134 -16.50 -4.12 -6.24
CA GLU A 134 -16.98 -2.77 -5.97
C GLU A 134 -15.82 -1.77 -6.04
N LEU A 135 -14.69 -2.12 -5.42
CA LEU A 135 -13.49 -1.32 -5.45
C LEU A 135 -13.01 -1.03 -6.88
N VAL A 136 -12.90 -2.06 -7.73
CA VAL A 136 -12.52 -1.91 -9.14
C VAL A 136 -13.51 -1.02 -9.88
N ARG A 137 -14.83 -1.23 -9.70
CA ARG A 137 -15.86 -0.41 -10.33
C ARG A 137 -15.72 1.08 -10.00
N ASN A 138 -15.35 1.40 -8.77
CA ASN A 138 -15.20 2.77 -8.30
C ASN A 138 -13.88 3.40 -8.74
N LEU A 139 -12.79 2.64 -8.78
CA LEU A 139 -11.46 3.16 -9.10
C LEU A 139 -11.12 3.14 -10.60
N PHE A 140 -11.73 2.25 -11.37
CA PHE A 140 -11.40 2.10 -12.79
C PHE A 140 -11.59 3.40 -13.59
N PRO A 141 -12.75 4.10 -13.53
CA PRO A 141 -12.92 5.33 -14.29
C PRO A 141 -11.94 6.44 -13.87
N LEU A 142 -11.54 6.49 -12.59
CA LEU A 142 -10.59 7.46 -12.08
C LEU A 142 -9.16 7.16 -12.55
N HIS A 143 -8.79 5.87 -12.58
CA HIS A 143 -7.51 5.42 -13.13
C HIS A 143 -7.40 5.75 -14.61
N GLU A 144 -8.44 5.44 -15.41
CA GLU A 144 -8.49 5.77 -16.83
C GLU A 144 -8.38 7.28 -17.07
N ALA A 145 -9.10 8.10 -16.28
CA ALA A 145 -9.01 9.55 -16.38
C ALA A 145 -7.59 10.09 -16.14
N ILE A 146 -6.84 9.50 -15.18
CA ILE A 146 -5.43 9.86 -14.96
C ILE A 146 -4.60 9.52 -16.19
N VAL A 147 -4.76 8.31 -16.73
CA VAL A 147 -3.99 7.83 -17.89
C VAL A 147 -4.30 8.67 -19.12
N GLU A 148 -5.58 8.95 -19.41
CA GLU A 148 -6.01 9.76 -20.55
C GLU A 148 -5.50 11.20 -20.45
N ALA A 149 -5.60 11.83 -19.29
CA ALA A 149 -5.09 13.19 -19.05
C ALA A 149 -3.54 13.27 -19.17
N SER A 150 -2.85 12.12 -19.11
CA SER A 150 -1.40 12.01 -19.19
C SER A 150 -0.87 11.51 -20.53
N VAL A 151 -1.73 11.24 -21.53
CA VAL A 151 -1.32 10.68 -22.86
C VAL A 151 -0.31 11.58 -23.57
N ASN A 152 -0.37 12.88 -23.39
CA ASN A 152 0.57 13.84 -24.00
C ASN A 152 1.95 13.83 -23.32
N HIS A 153 2.07 13.23 -22.14
CA HIS A 153 3.34 13.10 -21.43
C HIS A 153 4.03 11.78 -21.80
N LYS A 154 4.71 11.76 -22.96
CA LYS A 154 5.43 10.59 -23.49
C LYS A 154 6.63 10.18 -22.63
N LYS A 155 7.07 11.03 -21.70
CA LYS A 155 8.22 10.78 -20.83
C LYS A 155 7.75 10.38 -19.44
N ARG A 156 8.27 9.29 -18.92
CA ARG A 156 8.10 8.87 -17.52
C ARG A 156 9.39 9.15 -16.75
N PRO A 157 9.34 9.54 -15.47
CA PRO A 157 8.14 9.83 -14.67
C PRO A 157 7.39 11.06 -15.21
N VAL A 158 6.12 11.18 -14.86
CA VAL A 158 5.34 12.38 -15.17
C VAL A 158 5.73 13.48 -14.18
N ILE A 159 6.75 14.24 -14.52
CA ILE A 159 7.34 15.26 -13.62
C ILE A 159 6.43 16.48 -13.50
N ASP A 160 5.77 16.84 -14.60
CA ASP A 160 4.85 17.98 -14.67
C ASP A 160 3.49 17.49 -15.20
N PRO A 161 2.65 16.90 -14.33
CA PRO A 161 1.35 16.39 -14.72
C PRO A 161 0.40 17.56 -15.08
N SER A 162 -0.50 17.30 -16.02
CA SER A 162 -1.56 18.25 -16.34
C SER A 162 -2.47 18.50 -15.13
N HIS A 163 -3.14 19.65 -15.09
CA HIS A 163 -4.10 19.95 -14.04
C HIS A 163 -5.17 18.85 -13.90
N ASP A 164 -5.69 18.38 -15.02
CA ASP A 164 -6.74 17.34 -15.06
C ASP A 164 -6.21 16.00 -14.50
N ALA A 165 -4.95 15.64 -14.80
CA ALA A 165 -4.33 14.46 -14.23
C ALA A 165 -4.16 14.54 -12.70
N VAL A 166 -3.80 15.72 -12.18
CA VAL A 166 -3.69 15.97 -10.73
C VAL A 166 -5.07 15.88 -10.05
N VAL A 167 -6.10 16.46 -10.65
CA VAL A 167 -7.47 16.39 -10.13
C VAL A 167 -7.95 14.95 -10.09
N ALA A 168 -7.80 14.20 -11.18
CA ALA A 168 -8.18 12.78 -11.24
C ALA A 168 -7.38 11.92 -10.24
N ALA A 169 -6.08 12.19 -10.06
CA ALA A 169 -5.24 11.50 -9.08
C ALA A 169 -5.71 11.74 -7.63
N ARG A 170 -6.14 12.97 -7.32
CA ARG A 170 -6.72 13.29 -6.01
C ARG A 170 -8.05 12.58 -5.78
N GLU A 171 -8.92 12.52 -6.78
CA GLU A 171 -10.18 11.78 -6.69
C GLU A 171 -9.93 10.27 -6.51
N PHE A 172 -8.99 9.70 -7.26
CA PHE A 172 -8.55 8.31 -7.11
C PHE A 172 -8.07 8.04 -5.68
N LEU A 173 -7.21 8.90 -5.16
CA LEU A 173 -6.67 8.77 -3.81
C LEU A 173 -7.76 8.90 -2.74
N ASN A 174 -8.72 9.82 -2.91
CA ASN A 174 -9.85 9.98 -1.99
C ASN A 174 -10.76 8.75 -1.99
N ALA A 175 -11.08 8.20 -3.16
CA ALA A 175 -11.86 6.97 -3.28
C ALA A 175 -11.14 5.77 -2.65
N TRP A 176 -9.85 5.66 -2.85
CA TRP A 176 -9.02 4.64 -2.21
C TRP A 176 -8.95 4.80 -0.67
N ARG A 177 -8.73 6.00 -0.17
CA ARG A 177 -8.75 6.31 1.28
C ARG A 177 -10.10 6.01 1.92
N ALA A 178 -11.20 6.36 1.25
CA ALA A 178 -12.55 6.04 1.71
C ALA A 178 -12.74 4.51 1.81
N TYR A 179 -12.23 3.75 0.84
CA TYR A 179 -12.23 2.29 0.90
C TYR A 179 -11.42 1.78 2.10
N LEU A 180 -10.18 2.23 2.32
CA LEU A 180 -9.38 1.80 3.47
C LEU A 180 -10.05 2.13 4.81
N ASN A 181 -10.59 3.35 4.95
CA ASN A 181 -11.35 3.74 6.14
C ASN A 181 -12.58 2.84 6.37
N SER A 182 -13.25 2.42 5.31
CA SER A 182 -14.41 1.52 5.42
C SER A 182 -14.06 0.11 5.90
N LEU A 183 -12.80 -0.34 5.73
CA LEU A 183 -12.34 -1.62 6.28
C LEU A 183 -12.18 -1.60 7.80
N VAL A 184 -11.96 -0.41 8.38
CA VAL A 184 -11.65 -0.24 9.81
C VAL A 184 -12.69 0.59 10.56
N ALA A 185 -13.79 0.95 9.90
CA ALA A 185 -14.82 1.84 10.45
C ALA A 185 -15.42 1.31 11.77
N ASN A 186 -15.56 0.01 11.90
CA ASN A 186 -16.25 -0.65 13.01
C ASN A 186 -15.32 -1.12 14.14
N ILE A 187 -14.03 -0.78 14.12
CA ILE A 187 -13.06 -1.27 15.11
C ILE A 187 -13.51 -1.01 16.54
N ARG A 188 -14.00 0.19 16.84
CA ARG A 188 -14.43 0.58 18.21
C ARG A 188 -15.59 -0.27 18.75
N TYR A 189 -16.49 -0.76 17.90
CA TYR A 189 -17.61 -1.62 18.32
C TYR A 189 -17.16 -3.03 18.74
N HIS A 190 -15.94 -3.39 18.40
CA HIS A 190 -15.34 -4.68 18.71
C HIS A 190 -14.18 -4.56 19.71
N ALA A 191 -14.10 -3.44 20.44
CA ALA A 191 -13.09 -3.20 21.46
C ALA A 191 -13.67 -3.34 22.85
N ILE A 192 -12.91 -3.94 23.75
CA ILE A 192 -13.22 -4.00 25.19
C ILE A 192 -12.20 -3.14 25.91
N THR A 193 -12.71 -2.24 26.77
CA THR A 193 -11.87 -1.45 27.67
C THR A 193 -11.88 -2.10 29.05
N ASP A 194 -10.75 -2.59 29.49
CA ASP A 194 -10.55 -3.09 30.82
C ASP A 194 -10.04 -1.95 31.71
N VAL A 195 -10.74 -1.74 32.85
CA VAL A 195 -10.35 -0.77 33.84
C VAL A 195 -9.71 -1.55 34.98
N ASN A 196 -8.38 -1.63 35.00
CA ASN A 196 -7.68 -2.23 36.14
C ASN A 196 -8.02 -1.47 37.43
N ASP A 197 -8.46 -2.19 38.45
CA ASP A 197 -8.81 -1.68 39.80
C ASP A 197 -7.66 -0.92 40.50
N GLY A 198 -6.46 -0.89 39.92
CA GLY A 198 -5.26 -0.24 40.48
C GLY A 198 -4.99 1.19 40.03
N GLY A 199 -5.84 1.80 39.21
CA GLY A 199 -5.75 3.25 38.88
C GLY A 199 -4.71 3.65 37.81
N GLU A 200 -3.90 2.75 37.27
CA GLU A 200 -2.93 3.02 36.23
C GLU A 200 -3.36 2.39 34.91
N GLY A 201 -4.00 3.20 34.04
CA GLY A 201 -4.16 2.93 32.62
C GLY A 201 -5.38 2.08 32.24
N LYS A 202 -6.25 2.66 31.42
CA LYS A 202 -7.27 1.90 30.67
C LYS A 202 -6.59 1.18 29.51
N VAL A 203 -6.64 -0.14 29.47
CA VAL A 203 -6.21 -0.94 28.33
C VAL A 203 -7.41 -1.28 27.47
N THR A 204 -7.41 -0.84 26.23
CA THR A 204 -8.46 -1.17 25.26
C THR A 204 -7.93 -2.22 24.29
N ILE A 205 -8.60 -3.36 24.22
CA ILE A 205 -8.18 -4.51 23.40
C ILE A 205 -9.22 -4.75 22.31
N LEU A 206 -8.77 -4.94 21.06
CA LEU A 206 -9.62 -5.34 19.96
C LEU A 206 -9.93 -6.83 20.02
N LEU A 207 -11.21 -7.18 19.98
CA LEU A 207 -11.69 -8.55 19.80
C LEU A 207 -11.61 -8.95 18.31
N LYS A 208 -10.44 -9.43 17.87
CA LYS A 208 -10.15 -9.72 16.46
C LYS A 208 -11.19 -10.64 15.81
N GLU A 209 -11.60 -11.73 16.46
CA GLU A 209 -12.58 -12.67 15.86
C GLU A 209 -13.96 -12.03 15.70
N SER A 210 -14.41 -11.21 16.66
CA SER A 210 -15.65 -10.44 16.56
C SER A 210 -15.60 -9.45 15.41
N PHE A 211 -14.48 -8.73 15.26
CA PHE A 211 -14.25 -7.82 14.15
C PHE A 211 -14.23 -8.56 12.80
N LEU A 212 -13.52 -9.68 12.70
CA LEU A 212 -13.45 -10.49 11.49
C LEU A 212 -14.80 -11.09 11.08
N ALA A 213 -15.69 -11.37 12.03
CA ALA A 213 -17.02 -11.88 11.75
C ALA A 213 -17.91 -10.91 10.95
N THR A 214 -17.61 -9.60 10.98
CA THR A 214 -18.36 -8.58 10.21
C THR A 214 -18.11 -8.66 8.70
N PHE A 215 -17.03 -9.31 8.26
CA PHE A 215 -16.69 -9.44 6.85
C PHE A 215 -17.32 -10.69 6.23
N ALA A 216 -17.68 -10.59 4.93
CA ALA A 216 -18.13 -11.74 4.16
C ALA A 216 -17.06 -12.85 4.15
N GLY A 217 -17.48 -14.11 4.13
CA GLY A 217 -16.56 -15.25 4.23
C GLY A 217 -15.40 -15.22 3.25
N ARG A 218 -15.64 -14.78 2.00
CA ARG A 218 -14.61 -14.62 0.95
C ARG A 218 -13.55 -13.57 1.26
N ASP A 219 -13.90 -12.54 2.06
CA ASP A 219 -13.06 -11.39 2.38
C ASP A 219 -12.27 -11.62 3.69
N ARG A 220 -12.72 -12.55 4.54
CA ARG A 220 -12.10 -12.86 5.85
C ARG A 220 -10.65 -13.32 5.74
N SER A 221 -10.30 -14.02 4.65
CA SER A 221 -8.92 -14.52 4.49
C SER A 221 -7.91 -13.39 4.36
N PHE A 222 -8.27 -12.31 3.66
CA PHE A 222 -7.45 -11.10 3.59
C PHE A 222 -7.44 -10.40 4.95
N MET A 223 -8.60 -10.14 5.52
CA MET A 223 -8.71 -9.41 6.79
C MET A 223 -8.00 -10.12 7.93
N ARG A 224 -8.05 -11.46 8.00
CA ARG A 224 -7.31 -12.23 9.00
C ARG A 224 -5.79 -12.04 8.87
N ALA A 225 -5.25 -11.96 7.66
CA ALA A 225 -3.84 -11.66 7.45
C ALA A 225 -3.51 -10.18 7.75
N PHE A 226 -4.44 -9.28 7.44
CA PHE A 226 -4.25 -7.84 7.63
C PHE A 226 -4.23 -7.43 9.11
N VAL A 227 -5.13 -8.00 9.94
CA VAL A 227 -5.17 -7.68 11.38
C VAL A 227 -3.95 -8.18 12.18
N GLU A 228 -3.12 -9.04 11.58
CA GLU A 228 -1.86 -9.50 12.16
C GLU A 228 -0.65 -8.64 11.75
N THR A 229 -0.84 -7.64 10.88
CA THR A 229 0.23 -6.73 10.47
C THR A 229 0.54 -5.71 11.56
N GLN A 230 1.80 -5.27 11.64
CA GLN A 230 2.22 -4.24 12.58
C GLN A 230 1.53 -2.90 12.28
N MET A 231 1.38 -2.59 10.99
CA MET A 231 0.68 -1.39 10.52
C MET A 231 -0.77 -1.32 11.03
N PHE A 232 -1.51 -2.43 10.98
CA PHE A 232 -2.87 -2.50 11.52
C PHE A 232 -2.87 -2.38 13.05
N THR A 233 -1.95 -3.06 13.74
CA THR A 233 -1.84 -3.02 15.21
C THR A 233 -1.57 -1.59 15.68
N THR A 234 -0.57 -0.92 15.11
CA THR A 234 -0.26 0.49 15.45
C THR A 234 -1.45 1.41 15.20
N PHE A 235 -2.14 1.24 14.07
CA PHE A 235 -3.36 2.02 13.78
C PHE A 235 -4.46 1.76 14.81
N CYS A 236 -4.68 0.51 15.22
CA CYS A 236 -5.68 0.18 16.24
C CYS A 236 -5.34 0.81 17.57
N ASP A 237 -4.10 0.72 18.01
CA ASP A 237 -3.66 1.27 19.29
C ASP A 237 -3.85 2.79 19.32
N GLU A 238 -3.45 3.51 18.26
CA GLU A 238 -3.67 4.94 18.11
C GLU A 238 -5.18 5.29 18.11
N ARG A 239 -5.99 4.52 17.37
CA ARG A 239 -7.43 4.78 17.21
C ARG A 239 -8.23 4.47 18.48
N LEU A 240 -7.84 3.46 19.25
CA LEU A 240 -8.49 3.07 20.49
C LEU A 240 -8.03 3.90 21.68
N ALA A 241 -6.81 4.45 21.65
CA ALA A 241 -6.31 5.38 22.66
C ALA A 241 -6.93 6.78 22.53
N SER A 242 -7.30 7.22 21.31
CA SER A 242 -7.95 8.52 21.07
C SER A 242 -9.40 8.49 21.57
N ARG A 243 -9.77 9.47 22.41
CA ARG A 243 -11.10 9.59 23.04
C ARG A 243 -12.17 10.25 22.15
N ASP A 244 -11.91 10.44 20.85
CA ASP A 244 -12.85 11.08 19.92
C ASP A 244 -13.75 10.07 19.20
#